data_7425ed7379aa6c7963640764c3313f1c
#
_entry.id   7425ed7379aa6c7963640764c3313f1c
#
_cell.length_a   1.000
_cell.length_b   1.000
_cell.length_c   1.000
_cell.angle_alpha   90.00
_cell.angle_beta   90.00
_cell.angle_gamma   90.00
#
_symmetry.space_group_name_H-M   'P 1'
#
loop_
_entity.id
_entity.type
_entity.pdbx_description
1 polymer ?
#
loop_
_entity_poly.entity_id
_entity_poly.type
_entity_poly.pdbx_seq_one_letter_code
_entity_poly.pdbx_strand_id
1 'polypeptide(L)'
;CVVKIKSPEFVTRRLSEKFGKLWIAAEVILFVLVGAAVLLGLTRGCTVKAPAYKNYGTEQFDTQAQAYLKSAAAENEKIIGYLAFPGQNGQLVYSGSQPGDGAAISGTNYLNASMPSNTVLSCADASLASLTDQTNFSQNAEFTLYLSDVTYHFRAVAVYNTDAAGTENAFTPASYGELSDYYSYAEFSQSIKERSLFDTGNTPGDKETFLTLMSTGGTNGTFVCVTAVLLPDQAQ
;
A
#
# COMPACT_ATOMS: atom_id res chain seq x y z
N CYS A 1 -54.44 41.20 -63.76
CA CYS A 1 -53.69 40.31 -62.92
C CYS A 1 -53.28 41.07 -61.68
N VAL A 2 -53.94 40.78 -60.52
CA VAL A 2 -53.53 41.36 -59.25
C VAL A 2 -52.60 40.37 -58.54
N VAL A 3 -51.35 40.70 -58.48
CA VAL A 3 -50.36 39.93 -57.70
C VAL A 3 -50.54 40.30 -56.23
N LYS A 4 -51.05 39.38 -55.42
CA LYS A 4 -51.18 39.51 -53.96
C LYS A 4 -49.81 39.27 -53.33
N ILE A 5 -49.10 40.39 -52.95
CA ILE A 5 -47.84 40.33 -52.17
C ILE A 5 -48.21 39.89 -50.75
N LYS A 6 -47.79 38.71 -50.38
CA LYS A 6 -47.91 38.25 -48.98
C LYS A 6 -47.10 39.16 -48.08
N SER A 7 -47.74 39.66 -46.99
CA SER A 7 -47.15 40.58 -46.04
C SER A 7 -45.86 40.00 -45.41
N PRO A 8 -44.84 40.84 -45.16
CA PRO A 8 -43.55 40.43 -44.63
C PRO A 8 -43.61 39.78 -43.22
N GLU A 9 -44.71 40.00 -42.48
CA GLU A 9 -44.90 39.41 -41.14
C GLU A 9 -44.98 37.91 -41.10
N PHE A 10 -45.44 37.24 -42.17
CA PHE A 10 -45.57 35.79 -42.19
C PHE A 10 -44.25 35.07 -42.42
N VAL A 11 -43.29 35.76 -43.03
CA VAL A 11 -41.95 35.20 -43.27
C VAL A 11 -41.09 35.34 -42.00
N THR A 12 -41.19 36.44 -41.28
CA THR A 12 -40.46 36.68 -40.00
C THR A 12 -40.92 35.73 -38.91
N ARG A 13 -42.22 35.42 -38.81
CA ARG A 13 -42.75 34.53 -37.79
C ARG A 13 -42.28 33.08 -37.97
N ARG A 14 -42.20 32.57 -39.21
CA ARG A 14 -41.65 31.23 -39.49
C ARG A 14 -40.15 31.14 -39.28
N LEU A 15 -39.41 32.21 -39.52
CA LEU A 15 -38.00 32.24 -39.26
C LEU A 15 -37.73 32.22 -37.74
N SER A 16 -38.45 33.02 -36.95
CA SER A 16 -38.28 33.05 -35.51
C SER A 16 -38.62 31.73 -34.81
N GLU A 17 -39.67 31.02 -35.27
CA GLU A 17 -39.97 29.67 -34.75
C GLU A 17 -38.90 28.63 -35.09
N LYS A 18 -38.30 28.67 -36.29
CA LYS A 18 -37.21 27.81 -36.66
C LYS A 18 -35.93 28.13 -35.90
N PHE A 19 -35.58 29.37 -35.69
CA PHE A 19 -34.44 29.81 -34.90
C PHE A 19 -34.61 29.48 -33.40
N GLY A 20 -35.83 29.64 -32.84
CA GLY A 20 -36.11 29.22 -31.49
C GLY A 20 -35.92 27.73 -31.24
N LYS A 21 -36.40 26.87 -32.18
CA LYS A 21 -36.22 25.42 -32.09
C LYS A 21 -34.74 25.00 -32.25
N LEU A 22 -33.98 25.68 -33.10
CA LEU A 22 -32.57 25.46 -33.29
C LEU A 22 -31.78 25.86 -32.05
N TRP A 23 -32.13 26.95 -31.37
CA TRP A 23 -31.46 27.39 -30.15
C TRP A 23 -31.76 26.47 -28.99
N ILE A 24 -32.99 26.04 -28.76
CA ILE A 24 -33.35 25.05 -27.75
C ILE A 24 -32.58 23.73 -27.99
N ALA A 25 -32.46 23.27 -29.24
CA ALA A 25 -31.68 22.08 -29.56
C ALA A 25 -30.20 22.26 -29.25
N ALA A 26 -29.62 23.44 -29.51
CA ALA A 26 -28.21 23.75 -29.17
C ALA A 26 -27.97 23.79 -27.66
N GLU A 27 -28.90 24.37 -26.87
CA GLU A 27 -28.80 24.35 -25.40
C GLU A 27 -28.88 22.94 -24.83
N VAL A 28 -29.81 22.10 -25.32
CA VAL A 28 -29.92 20.70 -24.87
C VAL A 28 -28.66 19.91 -25.21
N ILE A 29 -28.09 20.10 -26.40
CA ILE A 29 -26.81 19.45 -26.77
C ILE A 29 -25.67 19.93 -25.86
N LEU A 30 -25.60 21.22 -25.55
CA LEU A 30 -24.59 21.76 -24.66
C LEU A 30 -24.72 21.20 -23.25
N PHE A 31 -25.95 21.10 -22.69
CA PHE A 31 -26.18 20.48 -21.38
C PHE A 31 -25.81 19.00 -21.35
N VAL A 32 -26.10 18.24 -22.41
CA VAL A 32 -25.71 16.83 -22.53
C VAL A 32 -24.18 16.69 -22.61
N LEU A 33 -23.50 17.55 -23.36
CA LEU A 33 -22.04 17.53 -23.48
C LEU A 33 -21.36 17.92 -22.15
N VAL A 34 -21.87 18.93 -21.45
CA VAL A 34 -21.35 19.33 -20.14
C VAL A 34 -21.64 18.23 -19.10
N GLY A 35 -22.85 17.67 -19.09
CA GLY A 35 -23.20 16.54 -18.22
C GLY A 35 -22.32 15.30 -18.48
N ALA A 36 -22.05 14.97 -19.74
CA ALA A 36 -21.16 13.87 -20.10
C ALA A 36 -19.70 14.16 -19.70
N ALA A 37 -19.23 15.41 -19.86
CA ALA A 37 -17.88 15.79 -19.44
C ALA A 37 -17.71 15.76 -17.90
N VAL A 38 -18.74 16.16 -17.14
CA VAL A 38 -18.75 16.06 -15.67
C VAL A 38 -18.81 14.60 -15.23
N LEU A 39 -19.64 13.76 -15.86
CA LEU A 39 -19.70 12.32 -15.58
C LEU A 39 -18.36 11.64 -15.92
N LEU A 40 -17.75 11.94 -17.07
CA LEU A 40 -16.44 11.41 -17.44
C LEU A 40 -15.31 11.95 -16.54
N GLY A 41 -15.44 13.16 -16.00
CA GLY A 41 -14.53 13.71 -15.00
C GLY A 41 -14.68 13.05 -13.63
N LEU A 42 -15.91 12.70 -13.24
CA LEU A 42 -16.20 12.00 -11.98
C LEU A 42 -15.88 10.50 -12.04
N THR A 43 -15.96 9.88 -13.23
CA THR A 43 -15.59 8.45 -13.42
C THR A 43 -14.12 8.24 -13.68
N ARG A 44 -13.37 9.28 -14.08
CA ARG A 44 -11.92 9.30 -13.96
C ARG A 44 -11.59 9.67 -12.51
N GLY A 45 -11.90 8.77 -11.59
CA GLY A 45 -11.31 8.80 -10.26
C GLY A 45 -9.81 9.04 -10.46
N CYS A 46 -9.27 10.08 -9.85
CA CYS A 46 -7.84 10.28 -9.80
C CYS A 46 -7.26 9.05 -9.13
N THR A 47 -6.88 8.04 -9.89
CA THR A 47 -6.13 6.91 -9.38
C THR A 47 -4.82 7.48 -8.88
N VAL A 48 -4.74 7.63 -7.56
CA VAL A 48 -3.51 8.04 -6.90
C VAL A 48 -2.51 6.93 -7.19
N LYS A 49 -1.45 7.27 -7.92
CA LYS A 49 -0.39 6.29 -8.23
C LYS A 49 0.40 6.02 -6.97
N ALA A 50 0.84 4.78 -6.83
CA ALA A 50 1.82 4.43 -5.81
C ALA A 50 3.02 5.39 -5.90
N PRO A 51 3.51 5.92 -4.77
CA PRO A 51 4.62 6.85 -4.74
C PRO A 51 5.88 6.20 -5.30
N ALA A 52 6.64 6.97 -6.09
CA ALA A 52 7.91 6.49 -6.62
C ALA A 52 8.94 6.44 -5.47
N TYR A 53 9.56 5.30 -5.30
CA TYR A 53 10.48 5.00 -4.19
C TYR A 53 11.68 5.97 -4.06
N LYS A 54 12.05 6.68 -5.13
CA LYS A 54 13.22 7.59 -5.15
C LYS A 54 13.22 8.68 -4.06
N ASN A 55 12.08 8.98 -3.49
CA ASN A 55 11.91 10.04 -2.48
C ASN A 55 11.61 9.49 -1.08
N TYR A 56 11.92 8.22 -0.84
CA TYR A 56 11.68 7.55 0.43
C TYR A 56 12.32 8.30 1.61
N GLY A 57 11.62 8.33 2.77
CA GLY A 57 12.08 9.03 3.97
C GLY A 57 11.99 10.55 3.90
N THR A 58 11.29 11.11 2.92
CA THR A 58 10.98 12.54 2.87
C THR A 58 9.52 12.78 3.22
N GLU A 59 9.21 13.90 3.83
CA GLU A 59 7.83 14.33 4.13
C GLU A 59 6.93 14.28 2.87
N GLN A 60 7.49 14.62 1.71
CA GLN A 60 6.77 14.53 0.44
C GLN A 60 6.40 13.09 0.09
N PHE A 61 7.30 12.13 0.31
CA PHE A 61 7.02 10.72 0.07
C PHE A 61 5.96 10.21 1.03
N ASP A 62 6.07 10.54 2.31
CA ASP A 62 5.12 10.12 3.35
C ASP A 62 3.71 10.65 3.04
N THR A 63 3.60 11.91 2.63
CA THR A 63 2.33 12.50 2.19
C THR A 63 1.74 11.76 0.98
N GLN A 64 2.56 11.39 0.00
CA GLN A 64 2.12 10.64 -1.19
C GLN A 64 1.70 9.20 -0.82
N ALA A 65 2.45 8.54 0.06
CA ALA A 65 2.15 7.19 0.53
C ALA A 65 0.82 7.15 1.30
N GLN A 66 0.58 8.10 2.19
CA GLN A 66 -0.68 8.24 2.92
C GLN A 66 -1.86 8.54 1.97
N ALA A 67 -1.68 9.42 1.00
CA ALA A 67 -2.71 9.71 0.00
C ALA A 67 -3.04 8.49 -0.87
N TYR A 68 -2.02 7.72 -1.25
CA TYR A 68 -2.18 6.47 -1.98
C TYR A 68 -2.95 5.42 -1.16
N LEU A 69 -2.53 5.19 0.10
CA LEU A 69 -3.21 4.28 1.01
C LEU A 69 -4.68 4.66 1.20
N LYS A 70 -4.97 5.93 1.46
CA LYS A 70 -6.34 6.43 1.62
C LYS A 70 -7.20 6.18 0.39
N SER A 71 -6.65 6.40 -0.81
CA SER A 71 -7.36 6.13 -2.06
C SER A 71 -7.63 4.64 -2.24
N ALA A 72 -6.63 3.79 -2.00
CA ALA A 72 -6.76 2.35 -2.14
C ALA A 72 -7.74 1.75 -1.12
N ALA A 73 -7.70 2.22 0.13
CA ALA A 73 -8.62 1.78 1.18
C ALA A 73 -10.07 2.19 0.91
N ALA A 74 -10.30 3.32 0.23
CA ALA A 74 -11.64 3.73 -0.20
C ALA A 74 -12.23 2.82 -1.29
N GLU A 75 -11.38 2.17 -2.09
CA GLU A 75 -11.80 1.21 -3.12
C GLU A 75 -11.99 -0.21 -2.55
N ASN A 76 -11.24 -0.56 -1.49
CA ASN A 76 -11.29 -1.88 -0.87
C ASN A 76 -11.02 -1.79 0.64
N GLU A 77 -12.07 -1.99 1.43
CA GLU A 77 -12.04 -1.93 2.91
C GLU A 77 -11.10 -2.95 3.56
N LYS A 78 -10.66 -3.98 2.83
CA LYS A 78 -9.67 -4.94 3.32
C LYS A 78 -8.25 -4.37 3.32
N ILE A 79 -8.02 -3.26 2.64
CA ILE A 79 -6.71 -2.60 2.64
C ILE A 79 -6.59 -1.79 3.93
N ILE A 80 -5.61 -2.17 4.74
CA ILE A 80 -5.38 -1.60 6.07
C ILE A 80 -4.04 -0.88 6.19
N GLY A 81 -3.16 -1.04 5.20
CA GLY A 81 -1.85 -0.42 5.23
C GLY A 81 -1.14 -0.43 3.88
N TYR A 82 0.01 0.23 3.87
CA TYR A 82 0.95 0.25 2.75
C TYR A 82 2.37 0.08 3.27
N LEU A 83 3.07 -0.94 2.79
CA LEU A 83 4.45 -1.25 3.14
C LEU A 83 5.37 -0.71 2.05
N ALA A 84 6.23 0.23 2.39
CA ALA A 84 7.21 0.82 1.48
C ALA A 84 8.62 0.34 1.79
N PHE A 85 9.27 -0.21 0.77
CA PHE A 85 10.62 -0.79 0.85
C PHE A 85 11.60 -0.02 -0.03
N PRO A 86 12.85 0.21 0.43
CA PRO A 86 13.90 0.75 -0.41
C PRO A 86 14.20 -0.13 -1.62
N GLY A 87 14.30 0.51 -2.81
CA GLY A 87 14.65 -0.16 -4.04
C GLY A 87 13.62 -1.14 -4.62
N GLN A 88 12.43 -1.21 -4.02
CA GLN A 88 11.35 -2.10 -4.45
C GLN A 88 10.03 -1.33 -4.62
N ASN A 89 9.08 -1.93 -5.31
CA ASN A 89 7.71 -1.43 -5.32
C ASN A 89 7.09 -1.67 -3.95
N GLY A 90 6.44 -0.66 -3.39
CA GLY A 90 5.68 -0.85 -2.16
C GLY A 90 4.47 -1.77 -2.36
N GLN A 91 4.01 -2.38 -1.28
CA GLN A 91 2.92 -3.35 -1.27
C GLN A 91 1.75 -2.87 -0.41
N LEU A 92 0.52 -3.02 -0.91
CA LEU A 92 -0.66 -2.83 -0.08
C LEU A 92 -0.78 -3.96 0.94
N VAL A 93 -1.16 -3.62 2.16
CA VAL A 93 -1.34 -4.58 3.26
C VAL A 93 -2.83 -4.84 3.45
N TYR A 94 -3.21 -6.10 3.46
CA TYR A 94 -4.59 -6.55 3.54
C TYR A 94 -4.90 -7.21 4.88
N SER A 95 -6.11 -7.02 5.37
CA SER A 95 -6.67 -7.83 6.46
C SER A 95 -7.17 -9.16 5.89
N GLY A 96 -6.49 -10.26 6.22
CA GLY A 96 -6.84 -11.60 5.73
C GLY A 96 -6.03 -12.04 4.52
N SER A 97 -6.65 -12.78 3.58
CA SER A 97 -5.93 -13.34 2.43
C SER A 97 -5.47 -12.25 1.47
N GLN A 98 -4.22 -12.33 1.04
CA GLN A 98 -3.62 -11.37 0.11
C GLN A 98 -3.99 -11.68 -1.35
N PRO A 99 -4.19 -10.66 -2.19
CA PRO A 99 -4.04 -10.78 -3.64
C PRO A 99 -2.54 -10.96 -3.98
N GLY A 100 -2.22 -11.56 -5.10
CA GLY A 100 -0.88 -12.04 -5.46
C GLY A 100 0.28 -11.04 -5.37
N ASP A 101 0.04 -9.74 -5.36
CA ASP A 101 1.06 -8.68 -5.29
C ASP A 101 1.04 -7.86 -3.99
N GLY A 102 0.19 -8.20 -3.03
CA GLY A 102 0.04 -7.53 -1.75
C GLY A 102 0.77 -8.21 -0.60
N ALA A 103 0.74 -7.57 0.56
CA ALA A 103 1.10 -8.17 1.83
C ALA A 103 -0.16 -8.45 2.66
N ALA A 104 -0.12 -9.43 3.53
CA ALA A 104 -1.24 -9.78 4.41
C ALA A 104 -0.76 -10.06 5.83
N ILE A 105 -1.61 -9.79 6.81
CA ILE A 105 -1.33 -10.13 8.20
C ILE A 105 -1.43 -11.64 8.36
N SER A 106 -0.38 -12.23 8.93
CA SER A 106 -0.34 -13.63 9.31
C SER A 106 -0.88 -13.81 10.74
N GLY A 107 -1.91 -14.64 10.89
CA GLY A 107 -2.51 -14.93 12.20
C GLY A 107 -3.59 -13.93 12.63
N THR A 108 -3.82 -13.84 13.95
CA THR A 108 -4.86 -13.01 14.57
C THR A 108 -4.38 -11.61 14.97
N ASN A 109 -3.13 -11.28 14.70
CA ASN A 109 -2.56 -10.00 15.08
C ASN A 109 -3.06 -8.91 14.13
N TYR A 110 -3.80 -7.95 14.68
CA TYR A 110 -4.29 -6.81 13.94
C TYR A 110 -3.29 -5.66 14.03
N LEU A 111 -2.96 -5.05 12.87
CA LEU A 111 -2.26 -3.79 12.84
C LEU A 111 -3.22 -2.67 13.28
N ASN A 112 -2.86 -1.99 14.34
CA ASN A 112 -3.56 -0.80 14.82
C ASN A 112 -2.51 0.17 15.40
N ALA A 113 -2.95 1.28 15.96
CA ALA A 113 -2.08 2.27 16.59
C ALA A 113 -1.23 1.70 17.76
N SER A 114 -1.54 0.48 18.23
CA SER A 114 -0.80 -0.22 19.27
C SER A 114 -0.38 -1.58 18.71
N MET A 115 0.76 -1.63 18.02
CA MET A 115 1.29 -2.86 17.46
C MET A 115 1.60 -3.89 18.55
N PRO A 116 1.28 -5.18 18.32
CA PRO A 116 1.81 -6.27 19.15
C PRO A 116 3.34 -6.27 19.18
N SER A 117 3.91 -6.94 20.20
CA SER A 117 5.37 -7.04 20.36
C SER A 117 6.08 -7.64 19.13
N ASN A 118 5.43 -8.55 18.42
CA ASN A 118 5.87 -9.03 17.13
C ASN A 118 4.67 -9.23 16.20
N THR A 119 4.69 -8.57 15.06
CA THR A 119 3.68 -8.71 13.99
C THR A 119 4.31 -9.40 12.80
N VAL A 120 3.61 -10.34 12.18
CA VAL A 120 4.09 -11.04 10.99
C VAL A 120 3.23 -10.68 9.79
N LEU A 121 3.88 -10.20 8.72
CA LEU A 121 3.26 -9.92 7.42
C LEU A 121 3.77 -10.93 6.39
N SER A 122 2.84 -11.62 5.74
CA SER A 122 3.15 -12.41 4.54
C SER A 122 3.19 -11.46 3.34
N CYS A 123 4.36 -11.32 2.73
CA CYS A 123 4.60 -10.47 1.57
C CYS A 123 4.40 -11.23 0.26
N ALA A 124 4.25 -10.52 -0.85
CA ALA A 124 4.19 -11.11 -2.17
C ALA A 124 5.44 -11.96 -2.47
N ASP A 125 5.25 -12.95 -3.31
CA ASP A 125 6.30 -13.91 -3.67
C ASP A 125 7.59 -13.22 -4.15
N ALA A 126 8.72 -13.72 -3.65
CA ALA A 126 10.07 -13.25 -3.99
C ALA A 126 10.40 -11.79 -3.67
N SER A 127 9.47 -11.02 -3.06
CA SER A 127 9.71 -9.59 -2.77
C SER A 127 10.90 -9.36 -1.83
N LEU A 128 11.18 -10.31 -0.93
CA LEU A 128 12.27 -10.22 0.04
C LEU A 128 13.58 -10.89 -0.42
N ALA A 129 13.55 -11.62 -1.54
CA ALA A 129 14.70 -12.41 -1.99
C ALA A 129 15.97 -11.56 -2.23
N SER A 130 15.82 -10.32 -2.69
CA SER A 130 16.97 -9.43 -2.90
C SER A 130 17.68 -9.05 -1.60
N LEU A 131 17.00 -9.11 -0.45
CA LEU A 131 17.56 -8.79 0.86
C LEU A 131 18.42 -9.91 1.46
N THR A 132 18.45 -11.08 0.81
CA THR A 132 19.38 -12.17 1.19
C THR A 132 20.82 -11.91 0.75
N ASP A 133 21.06 -10.91 -0.11
CA ASP A 133 22.37 -10.40 -0.45
C ASP A 133 22.76 -9.28 0.50
N GLN A 134 23.92 -9.40 1.15
CA GLN A 134 24.39 -8.46 2.17
C GLN A 134 24.58 -7.03 1.64
N THR A 135 24.98 -6.88 0.37
CA THR A 135 25.17 -5.56 -0.23
C THR A 135 23.85 -4.86 -0.44
N ASN A 136 22.87 -5.58 -1.00
CA ASN A 136 21.52 -5.06 -1.18
C ASN A 136 20.85 -4.77 0.16
N PHE A 137 21.03 -5.64 1.15
CA PHE A 137 20.52 -5.42 2.50
C PHE A 137 21.05 -4.12 3.10
N SER A 138 22.36 -3.89 3.03
CA SER A 138 22.99 -2.69 3.63
C SER A 138 22.44 -1.38 3.07
N GLN A 139 21.93 -1.40 1.84
CA GLN A 139 21.31 -0.23 1.19
C GLN A 139 19.81 -0.10 1.48
N ASN A 140 19.18 -1.18 1.94
CA ASN A 140 17.73 -1.32 2.01
C ASN A 140 17.24 -1.84 3.37
N ALA A 141 18.02 -1.60 4.42
CA ALA A 141 17.73 -2.14 5.75
C ALA A 141 16.55 -1.44 6.47
N GLU A 142 16.14 -0.28 6.00
CA GLU A 142 15.04 0.49 6.61
C GLU A 142 13.81 0.46 5.70
N PHE A 143 12.63 0.37 6.29
CA PHE A 143 11.37 0.41 5.58
C PHE A 143 10.27 1.02 6.43
N THR A 144 9.16 1.40 5.79
CA THR A 144 8.07 2.11 6.44
C THR A 144 6.75 1.39 6.22
N LEU A 145 5.99 1.24 7.28
CA LEU A 145 4.62 0.76 7.27
C LEU A 145 3.68 1.93 7.54
N TYR A 146 2.86 2.28 6.56
CA TYR A 146 1.81 3.28 6.68
C TYR A 146 0.51 2.58 7.03
N LEU A 147 -0.16 3.02 8.08
CA LEU A 147 -1.55 2.70 8.41
C LEU A 147 -2.39 3.96 8.26
N SER A 148 -3.73 3.84 8.42
CA SER A 148 -4.65 4.98 8.22
C SER A 148 -4.27 6.22 9.02
N ASP A 149 -3.84 6.03 10.27
CA ASP A 149 -3.66 7.10 11.25
C ASP A 149 -2.24 7.18 11.83
N VAL A 150 -1.34 6.28 11.41
CA VAL A 150 0.01 6.21 11.96
C VAL A 150 1.00 5.69 10.93
N THR A 151 2.23 6.18 11.04
CA THR A 151 3.37 5.74 10.22
C THR A 151 4.42 5.12 11.15
N TYR A 152 4.88 3.93 10.80
CA TYR A 152 5.90 3.20 11.55
C TYR A 152 7.15 3.02 10.69
N HIS A 153 8.30 3.39 11.23
CA HIS A 153 9.60 3.19 10.61
C HIS A 153 10.33 2.04 11.27
N PHE A 154 10.85 1.13 10.47
CA PHE A 154 11.51 -0.08 10.94
C PHE A 154 12.94 -0.16 10.40
N ARG A 155 13.81 -0.78 11.20
CA ARG A 155 15.16 -1.17 10.77
C ARG A 155 15.31 -2.68 10.89
N ALA A 156 15.68 -3.34 9.80
CA ALA A 156 15.92 -4.78 9.78
C ALA A 156 17.12 -5.15 10.65
N VAL A 157 16.93 -6.19 11.44
CA VAL A 157 17.94 -6.72 12.39
C VAL A 157 18.35 -8.14 12.05
N ALA A 158 17.57 -8.87 11.28
CA ALA A 158 17.90 -10.22 10.81
C ALA A 158 17.26 -10.54 9.46
N VAL A 159 17.98 -11.28 8.63
CA VAL A 159 17.47 -11.88 7.39
C VAL A 159 17.80 -13.37 7.43
N TYR A 160 16.80 -14.22 7.29
CA TYR A 160 16.99 -15.65 7.40
C TYR A 160 16.02 -16.42 6.52
N ASN A 161 16.35 -17.69 6.26
CA ASN A 161 15.43 -18.63 5.64
C ASN A 161 14.78 -19.52 6.71
N THR A 162 13.52 -19.88 6.49
CA THR A 162 12.83 -20.88 7.32
C THR A 162 12.03 -21.83 6.46
N ASP A 163 11.89 -23.07 6.92
CA ASP A 163 11.06 -24.05 6.28
C ASP A 163 9.56 -23.77 6.54
N ALA A 164 8.71 -24.45 5.79
CA ALA A 164 7.27 -24.39 6.04
C ALA A 164 6.96 -24.89 7.47
N ALA A 165 5.95 -24.30 8.09
CA ALA A 165 5.52 -24.70 9.43
C ALA A 165 5.22 -26.19 9.51
N GLY A 166 5.74 -26.84 10.55
CA GLY A 166 5.55 -28.28 10.80
C GLY A 166 6.70 -29.17 10.31
N THR A 167 7.76 -28.61 9.71
CA THR A 167 9.00 -29.36 9.47
C THR A 167 9.93 -29.30 10.69
N GLU A 168 10.88 -30.22 10.76
CA GLU A 168 11.80 -30.36 11.91
C GLU A 168 12.64 -29.11 12.21
N ASN A 169 12.95 -28.33 11.16
CA ASN A 169 13.75 -27.10 11.26
C ASN A 169 12.92 -25.81 11.06
N ALA A 170 11.59 -25.90 11.15
CA ALA A 170 10.74 -24.76 10.97
C ALA A 170 10.86 -23.80 12.17
N PHE A 171 11.31 -22.60 11.90
CA PHE A 171 11.16 -21.47 12.81
C PHE A 171 9.93 -20.68 12.41
N THR A 172 8.97 -20.56 13.32
CA THR A 172 7.70 -19.89 13.08
C THR A 172 7.67 -18.56 13.82
N PRO A 173 8.01 -17.41 13.19
CA PRO A 173 7.99 -16.13 13.85
C PRO A 173 6.64 -15.78 14.49
N ALA A 174 5.53 -16.25 13.90
CA ALA A 174 4.19 -16.00 14.41
C ALA A 174 3.92 -16.67 15.78
N SER A 175 4.68 -17.69 16.18
CA SER A 175 4.57 -18.27 17.52
C SER A 175 5.09 -17.35 18.63
N TYR A 176 5.81 -16.29 18.27
CA TYR A 176 6.32 -15.24 19.15
C TYR A 176 5.48 -13.95 19.07
N GLY A 177 4.18 -14.04 18.84
CA GLY A 177 3.31 -12.87 18.65
C GLY A 177 3.17 -11.97 19.86
N GLU A 178 3.27 -12.53 21.07
CA GLU A 178 3.30 -11.77 22.32
C GLU A 178 4.59 -12.06 23.08
N LEU A 179 5.50 -11.09 23.07
CA LEU A 179 6.70 -11.11 23.87
C LEU A 179 6.39 -10.32 25.16
N SER A 180 6.08 -11.04 26.25
CA SER A 180 5.53 -10.43 27.46
C SER A 180 6.59 -10.15 28.53
N ASP A 181 7.72 -10.82 28.46
CA ASP A 181 8.77 -10.72 29.46
C ASP A 181 10.18 -10.70 28.84
N TYR A 182 11.17 -10.41 29.65
CA TYR A 182 12.57 -10.34 29.22
C TYR A 182 13.05 -11.64 28.56
N TYR A 183 12.62 -12.80 29.05
CA TYR A 183 13.10 -14.09 28.55
C TYR A 183 12.56 -14.36 27.14
N SER A 184 11.29 -14.07 26.90
CA SER A 184 10.68 -14.23 25.57
C SER A 184 11.31 -13.28 24.54
N TYR A 185 11.62 -12.04 24.91
CA TYR A 185 12.38 -11.11 24.06
C TYR A 185 13.79 -11.60 23.77
N ALA A 186 14.51 -12.05 24.81
CA ALA A 186 15.86 -12.56 24.66
C ALA A 186 15.91 -13.81 23.80
N GLU A 187 14.98 -14.75 23.99
CA GLU A 187 14.87 -15.98 23.21
C GLU A 187 14.58 -15.67 21.75
N PHE A 188 13.61 -14.78 21.46
CA PHE A 188 13.29 -14.39 20.09
C PHE A 188 14.47 -13.70 19.42
N SER A 189 15.08 -12.70 20.08
CA SER A 189 16.23 -11.96 19.57
C SER A 189 17.43 -12.89 19.28
N GLN A 190 17.71 -13.82 20.17
CA GLN A 190 18.74 -14.83 19.98
C GLN A 190 18.42 -15.74 18.79
N SER A 191 17.19 -16.23 18.73
CA SER A 191 16.74 -17.14 17.68
C SER A 191 16.85 -16.56 16.27
N ILE A 192 16.46 -15.28 16.09
CA ILE A 192 16.58 -14.62 14.78
C ILE A 192 18.03 -14.30 14.44
N LYS A 193 18.85 -13.93 15.43
CA LYS A 193 20.27 -13.65 15.23
C LYS A 193 21.05 -14.89 14.80
N GLU A 194 20.84 -16.01 15.45
CA GLU A 194 21.50 -17.29 15.12
C GLU A 194 21.16 -17.80 13.74
N ARG A 195 19.95 -17.49 13.24
CA ARG A 195 19.47 -17.88 11.91
C ARG A 195 19.85 -16.90 10.81
N SER A 196 20.27 -15.69 11.19
CA SER A 196 20.56 -14.64 10.20
C SER A 196 21.65 -15.09 9.24
N LEU A 197 21.43 -14.89 7.94
CA LEU A 197 22.35 -15.26 6.87
C LEU A 197 23.69 -14.55 6.96
N PHE A 198 23.69 -13.38 7.60
CA PHE A 198 24.87 -12.54 7.84
C PHE A 198 24.65 -11.65 9.03
N ASP A 199 25.72 -11.08 9.58
CA ASP A 199 25.63 -10.05 10.60
C ASP A 199 25.13 -8.75 9.98
N THR A 200 23.97 -8.30 10.43
CA THR A 200 23.35 -7.04 9.96
C THR A 200 23.98 -5.79 10.57
N GLY A 201 24.81 -5.95 11.60
CA GLY A 201 25.32 -4.84 12.40
C GLY A 201 24.29 -4.20 13.32
N ASN A 202 23.04 -4.64 13.28
CA ASN A 202 21.95 -4.15 14.11
C ASN A 202 21.59 -5.19 15.18
N THR A 203 21.55 -4.75 16.43
CA THR A 203 21.16 -5.64 17.54
C THR A 203 19.87 -5.10 18.16
N PRO A 204 18.83 -5.93 18.30
CA PRO A 204 17.62 -5.52 19.02
C PRO A 204 17.94 -5.13 20.45
N GLY A 205 17.28 -4.08 20.93
CA GLY A 205 17.27 -3.73 22.35
C GLY A 205 16.28 -4.58 23.16
N ASP A 206 16.15 -4.29 24.42
CA ASP A 206 15.18 -4.92 25.31
C ASP A 206 13.77 -4.32 25.05
N LYS A 207 12.76 -5.16 24.94
CA LYS A 207 11.34 -4.75 24.81
C LYS A 207 11.00 -3.94 23.55
N GLU A 208 11.67 -4.19 22.46
CA GLU A 208 11.33 -3.55 21.19
C GLU A 208 10.10 -4.17 20.52
N THR A 209 9.44 -3.39 19.67
CA THR A 209 8.37 -3.90 18.80
C THR A 209 8.99 -4.42 17.51
N PHE A 210 8.69 -5.67 17.19
CA PHE A 210 9.18 -6.33 15.98
C PHE A 210 8.12 -6.37 14.89
N LEU A 211 8.58 -6.25 13.66
CA LEU A 211 7.82 -6.58 12.46
C LEU A 211 8.60 -7.61 11.66
N THR A 212 8.02 -8.78 11.46
CA THR A 212 8.60 -9.83 10.63
C THR A 212 7.87 -9.91 9.30
N LEU A 213 8.60 -9.71 8.23
CA LEU A 213 8.13 -9.87 6.87
C LEU A 213 8.52 -11.25 6.39
N MET A 214 7.60 -11.96 5.75
CA MET A 214 7.81 -13.31 5.27
C MET A 214 7.32 -13.45 3.83
N SER A 215 8.16 -13.91 2.93
CA SER A 215 7.77 -14.20 1.54
C SER A 215 8.19 -15.58 1.11
N THR A 216 7.42 -16.19 0.21
CA THR A 216 7.84 -17.39 -0.53
C THR A 216 8.89 -16.96 -1.56
N GLY A 217 9.99 -17.62 -1.68
CA GLY A 217 11.04 -17.24 -2.64
C GLY A 217 12.44 -17.55 -2.15
N GLY A 218 12.51 -18.20 -1.01
CA GLY A 218 13.75 -18.81 -0.53
C GLY A 218 14.20 -19.96 -1.41
N THR A 219 15.46 -20.34 -1.26
CA THR A 219 16.05 -21.49 -1.96
C THR A 219 15.31 -22.76 -1.56
N ASN A 220 14.98 -23.63 -2.51
CA ASN A 220 14.33 -24.93 -2.26
C ASN A 220 12.92 -24.87 -1.63
N GLY A 221 12.14 -23.82 -1.90
CA GLY A 221 10.77 -23.70 -1.40
C GLY A 221 10.69 -23.23 0.06
N THR A 222 11.78 -22.71 0.61
CA THR A 222 11.81 -22.07 1.92
C THR A 222 11.20 -20.66 1.85
N PHE A 223 10.84 -20.11 3.02
CA PHE A 223 10.46 -18.72 3.16
C PHE A 223 11.68 -17.87 3.46
N VAL A 224 11.75 -16.67 2.85
CA VAL A 224 12.66 -15.62 3.28
C VAL A 224 11.95 -14.77 4.33
N CYS A 225 12.58 -14.61 5.47
CA CYS A 225 12.10 -13.78 6.55
C CYS A 225 13.05 -12.59 6.78
N VAL A 226 12.47 -11.41 6.99
CA VAL A 226 13.18 -10.21 7.41
C VAL A 226 12.53 -9.73 8.70
N THR A 227 13.24 -9.81 9.81
CA THR A 227 12.77 -9.27 11.08
C THR A 227 13.39 -7.92 11.33
N ALA A 228 12.57 -6.95 11.71
CA ALA A 228 12.96 -5.57 11.94
C ALA A 228 12.42 -5.06 13.28
N VAL A 229 13.06 -4.05 13.81
CA VAL A 229 12.66 -3.34 15.04
C VAL A 229 12.09 -1.98 14.70
N LEU A 230 11.10 -1.55 15.46
CA LEU A 230 10.52 -0.21 15.38
C LEU A 230 11.56 0.83 15.84
N LEU A 231 11.74 1.89 15.05
CA LEU A 231 12.63 2.99 15.41
C LEU A 231 11.95 3.93 16.42
N PRO A 232 12.59 4.27 17.55
CA PRO A 232 11.93 4.89 18.71
C PRO A 232 11.44 6.32 18.52
N ASP A 233 11.90 7.07 17.55
CA ASP A 233 11.63 8.52 17.43
C ASP A 233 10.64 8.91 16.32
N GLN A 234 9.87 7.99 15.78
CA GLN A 234 9.07 8.27 14.57
C GLN A 234 7.62 7.76 14.62
N ALA A 235 7.07 7.48 15.78
CA ALA A 235 5.62 7.35 15.95
C ALA A 235 5.03 8.76 16.13
N GLN A 236 4.71 9.43 15.03
CA GLN A 236 3.95 10.68 15.00
C GLN A 236 2.54 10.44 14.46
#